data_b49cb09c33830195855c0c7ecb982584
#
_entry.id   b49cb09c33830195855c0c7ecb982584
#
_cell.length_a   1.000
_cell.length_b   1.000
_cell.length_c   1.000
_cell.angle_alpha   90.00
_cell.angle_beta   90.00
_cell.angle_gamma   90.00
#
_symmetry.space_group_name_H-M   'P 1'
#
loop_
_entity.id
_entity.type
_entity.pdbx_description
1 polymer ?
#
loop_
_entity_poly.entity_id
_entity_poly.type
_entity_poly.pdbx_seq_one_letter_code
_entity_poly.pdbx_strand_id
1 'polypeptide(L)'
;MLEDAGLGPEVPGERALAFPCRNAPVEVLLVRAADIPEYVQDGVVDCGITGADLVAERGARITELLRLGFGGCTLEAAVPEESPVDELAGLAGLRVATVYPSLARRLLVERRVDVELVDVTGSVEVAPRLGLADAIVDLVSSGNTLRTNGLRSLGSLFASEAVLVAADDPDDASLRLAPILRSVVQAREARYLM
;
A
#
# COMPACT_ATOMS: atom_id res chain seq x y z
N MET A 1 0.80 -8.08 16.32
CA MET A 1 -0.45 -7.29 16.35
C MET A 1 -1.66 -8.14 16.68
N LEU A 2 -1.99 -9.22 15.96
CA LEU A 2 -3.14 -10.08 16.30
C LEU A 2 -3.00 -10.70 17.69
N GLU A 3 -1.81 -11.19 18.06
CA GLU A 3 -1.54 -11.68 19.43
C GLU A 3 -1.70 -10.60 20.49
N ASP A 4 -1.21 -9.39 20.25
CA ASP A 4 -1.37 -8.25 21.17
C ASP A 4 -2.85 -7.84 21.29
N ALA A 5 -3.65 -8.11 20.26
CA ALA A 5 -5.11 -7.93 20.25
C ALA A 5 -5.86 -9.08 20.97
N GLY A 6 -5.16 -10.06 21.50
CA GLY A 6 -5.76 -11.22 22.16
C GLY A 6 -6.37 -12.24 21.20
N LEU A 7 -6.13 -12.13 19.90
CA LEU A 7 -6.69 -13.03 18.89
C LEU A 7 -5.93 -14.35 18.73
N GLY A 8 -4.74 -14.50 19.29
CA GLY A 8 -3.94 -15.72 19.42
C GLY A 8 -4.07 -16.74 18.27
N PRO A 9 -3.54 -16.48 17.06
CA PRO A 9 -3.69 -17.40 15.93
C PRO A 9 -3.04 -18.75 16.20
N GLU A 10 -3.73 -19.86 15.88
CA GLU A 10 -3.21 -21.22 15.99
C GLU A 10 -2.56 -21.65 14.67
N VAL A 11 -1.29 -21.29 14.49
CA VAL A 11 -0.55 -21.62 13.27
C VAL A 11 -0.12 -23.09 13.31
N PRO A 12 -0.74 -24.00 12.53
CA PRO A 12 -0.48 -25.44 12.60
C PRO A 12 0.84 -25.87 11.93
N GLY A 13 1.61 -24.94 11.37
CA GLY A 13 2.90 -25.19 10.72
C GLY A 13 3.33 -24.07 9.79
N GLU A 14 4.61 -24.09 9.37
CA GLU A 14 5.23 -23.02 8.57
C GLU A 14 4.58 -22.75 7.19
N ARG A 15 3.74 -23.67 6.69
CA ARG A 15 3.08 -23.57 5.37
C ARG A 15 1.57 -23.39 5.45
N ALA A 16 1.01 -23.24 6.65
CA ALA A 16 -0.42 -23.02 6.78
C ALA A 16 -0.78 -21.62 6.29
N LEU A 17 -1.75 -21.53 5.40
CA LEU A 17 -2.29 -20.27 4.86
C LEU A 17 -3.62 -19.87 5.50
N ALA A 18 -4.26 -20.81 6.21
CA ALA A 18 -5.52 -20.60 6.92
C ALA A 18 -5.43 -21.23 8.31
N PHE A 19 -5.82 -20.50 9.34
CA PHE A 19 -5.80 -20.98 10.72
C PHE A 19 -6.77 -20.21 11.63
N PRO A 20 -7.43 -20.92 12.58
CA PRO A 20 -8.34 -20.29 13.52
C PRO A 20 -7.60 -19.50 14.60
N CYS A 21 -8.32 -18.60 15.26
CA CYS A 21 -7.88 -17.94 16.48
C CYS A 21 -8.47 -18.64 17.72
N ARG A 22 -7.66 -18.81 18.80
CA ARG A 22 -8.09 -19.49 20.03
C ARG A 22 -9.20 -18.77 20.78
N ASN A 23 -9.14 -17.45 20.78
CA ASN A 23 -9.91 -16.60 21.71
C ASN A 23 -11.07 -15.88 21.01
N ALA A 24 -11.31 -16.15 19.74
CA ALA A 24 -12.37 -15.52 18.97
C ALA A 24 -12.81 -16.44 17.81
N PRO A 25 -14.06 -16.36 17.37
CA PRO A 25 -14.54 -17.08 16.18
C PRO A 25 -14.04 -16.38 14.91
N VAL A 26 -12.71 -16.29 14.77
CA VAL A 26 -12.00 -15.64 13.66
C VAL A 26 -11.06 -16.64 13.03
N GLU A 27 -11.10 -16.77 11.70
CA GLU A 27 -10.11 -17.46 10.91
C GLU A 27 -9.21 -16.44 10.19
N VAL A 28 -7.89 -16.66 10.26
CA VAL A 28 -6.91 -15.80 9.59
C VAL A 28 -6.45 -16.49 8.32
N LEU A 29 -6.51 -15.75 7.20
CA LEU A 29 -5.98 -16.18 5.91
C LEU A 29 -4.73 -15.36 5.56
N LEU A 30 -3.64 -16.05 5.18
CA LEU A 30 -2.42 -15.41 4.67
C LEU A 30 -2.43 -15.46 3.15
N VAL A 31 -2.64 -14.31 2.54
CA VAL A 31 -2.72 -14.14 1.09
C VAL A 31 -1.82 -13.00 0.64
N ARG A 32 -1.67 -12.79 -0.66
CA ARG A 32 -0.92 -11.63 -1.18
C ARG A 32 -1.66 -10.35 -0.85
N ALA A 33 -0.96 -9.34 -0.34
CA ALA A 33 -1.56 -8.07 0.03
C ALA A 33 -2.34 -7.40 -1.14
N ALA A 34 -1.87 -7.58 -2.38
CA ALA A 34 -2.51 -7.03 -3.57
C ALA A 34 -3.86 -7.71 -3.93
N ASP A 35 -4.15 -8.89 -3.39
CA ASP A 35 -5.39 -9.62 -3.67
C ASP A 35 -6.48 -9.30 -2.61
N ILE A 36 -6.07 -8.79 -1.45
CA ILE A 36 -6.98 -8.52 -0.32
C ILE A 36 -8.11 -7.55 -0.67
N PRO A 37 -7.89 -6.43 -1.37
CA PRO A 37 -8.98 -5.51 -1.71
C PRO A 37 -10.10 -6.19 -2.51
N GLU A 38 -9.76 -7.08 -3.44
CA GLU A 38 -10.71 -7.82 -4.24
C GLU A 38 -11.46 -8.87 -3.41
N TYR A 39 -10.75 -9.64 -2.56
CA TYR A 39 -11.38 -10.63 -1.69
C TYR A 39 -12.39 -10.02 -0.71
N VAL A 40 -12.07 -8.84 -0.18
CA VAL A 40 -12.98 -8.09 0.70
C VAL A 40 -14.19 -7.56 -0.09
N GLN A 41 -13.95 -6.94 -1.25
CA GLN A 41 -15.02 -6.41 -2.11
C GLN A 41 -16.00 -7.48 -2.54
N ASP A 42 -15.50 -8.69 -2.88
CA ASP A 42 -16.30 -9.81 -3.37
C ASP A 42 -16.94 -10.63 -2.23
N GLY A 43 -16.70 -10.24 -0.97
CA GLY A 43 -17.26 -10.92 0.21
C GLY A 43 -16.66 -12.31 0.44
N VAL A 44 -15.47 -12.60 -0.11
CA VAL A 44 -14.74 -13.86 0.15
C VAL A 44 -14.19 -13.87 1.57
N VAL A 45 -13.84 -12.70 2.09
CA VAL A 45 -13.46 -12.45 3.48
C VAL A 45 -14.19 -11.22 3.99
N ASP A 46 -14.49 -11.19 5.30
CA ASP A 46 -15.25 -10.10 5.93
C ASP A 46 -14.43 -8.83 6.04
N CYS A 47 -13.12 -8.97 6.29
CA CYS A 47 -12.18 -7.85 6.39
C CYS A 47 -10.76 -8.28 6.02
N GLY A 48 -9.88 -7.30 5.80
CA GLY A 48 -8.50 -7.55 5.44
C GLY A 48 -7.54 -6.47 5.95
N ILE A 49 -6.26 -6.84 6.10
CA ILE A 49 -5.17 -5.90 6.39
C ILE A 49 -4.29 -5.83 5.16
N THR A 50 -4.21 -4.66 4.54
CA THR A 50 -3.45 -4.41 3.32
C THR A 50 -2.87 -3.00 3.30
N GLY A 51 -2.16 -2.61 2.23
CA GLY A 51 -1.67 -1.23 2.04
C GLY A 51 -2.77 -0.32 1.48
N ALA A 52 -2.84 0.92 1.97
CA ALA A 52 -3.74 1.94 1.43
C ALA A 52 -3.46 2.22 -0.07
N ASP A 53 -2.20 2.09 -0.50
CA ASP A 53 -1.77 2.16 -1.90
C ASP A 53 -2.42 1.07 -2.75
N LEU A 54 -2.50 -0.16 -2.26
CA LEU A 54 -3.12 -1.29 -2.98
C LEU A 54 -4.63 -1.13 -3.10
N VAL A 55 -5.28 -0.63 -2.04
CA VAL A 55 -6.71 -0.27 -2.08
C VAL A 55 -6.95 0.79 -3.15
N ALA A 56 -6.12 1.83 -3.14
CA ALA A 56 -6.22 2.94 -4.07
C ALA A 56 -5.89 2.54 -5.52
N GLU A 57 -4.93 1.65 -5.75
CA GLU A 57 -4.57 1.13 -7.07
C GLU A 57 -5.70 0.29 -7.66
N ARG A 58 -6.29 -0.61 -6.87
CA ARG A 58 -7.39 -1.47 -7.30
C ARG A 58 -8.69 -0.70 -7.52
N GLY A 59 -8.86 0.46 -6.87
CA GLY A 59 -10.12 1.20 -6.90
C GLY A 59 -11.28 0.39 -6.33
N ALA A 60 -10.99 -0.52 -5.40
CA ALA A 60 -11.97 -1.42 -4.80
C ALA A 60 -13.00 -0.62 -3.99
N ARG A 61 -14.28 -1.03 -4.08
CA ARG A 61 -15.37 -0.47 -3.28
C ARG A 61 -15.40 -1.15 -1.93
N ILE A 62 -14.55 -0.67 -1.03
CA ILE A 62 -14.39 -1.15 0.33
C ILE A 62 -14.18 0.02 1.28
N THR A 63 -14.50 -0.18 2.55
CA THR A 63 -14.39 0.84 3.59
C THR A 63 -13.10 0.66 4.38
N GLU A 64 -12.29 1.72 4.50
CA GLU A 64 -11.17 1.78 5.45
C GLU A 64 -11.72 1.97 6.86
N LEU A 65 -11.56 0.95 7.71
CA LEU A 65 -12.03 0.99 9.10
C LEU A 65 -10.99 1.60 10.05
N LEU A 66 -9.70 1.37 9.78
CA LEU A 66 -8.62 1.78 10.68
C LEU A 66 -7.27 1.84 9.97
N ARG A 67 -6.50 2.90 10.23
CA ARG A 67 -5.07 2.99 9.96
C ARG A 67 -4.27 2.32 11.07
N LEU A 68 -3.28 1.52 10.72
CA LEU A 68 -2.61 0.62 11.66
C LEU A 68 -1.25 1.13 12.16
N GLY A 69 -0.77 2.29 11.64
CA GLY A 69 0.44 2.97 12.09
C GLY A 69 1.73 2.20 11.81
N PHE A 70 1.75 1.30 10.81
CA PHE A 70 2.96 0.62 10.37
C PHE A 70 2.98 0.44 8.85
N GLY A 71 4.16 0.10 8.30
CA GLY A 71 4.34 -0.03 6.85
C GLY A 71 4.23 1.30 6.11
N GLY A 72 4.43 2.44 6.81
CA GLY A 72 4.35 3.77 6.23
C GLY A 72 5.32 3.95 5.07
N CYS A 73 4.82 4.46 3.94
CA CYS A 73 5.57 4.79 2.73
C CYS A 73 4.84 5.89 1.96
N THR A 74 5.51 6.42 0.94
CA THR A 74 4.91 7.39 0.02
C THR A 74 5.06 6.91 -1.42
N LEU A 75 4.02 7.08 -2.22
CA LEU A 75 4.16 6.97 -3.68
C LEU A 75 4.76 8.26 -4.19
N GLU A 76 5.93 8.20 -4.81
CA GLU A 76 6.69 9.37 -5.26
C GLU A 76 6.97 9.29 -6.76
N ALA A 77 7.01 10.45 -7.40
CA ALA A 77 7.60 10.59 -8.71
C ALA A 77 9.12 10.79 -8.56
N ALA A 78 9.92 10.12 -9.37
CA ALA A 78 11.37 10.27 -9.34
C ALA A 78 11.96 10.23 -10.76
N VAL A 79 13.10 10.92 -10.94
CA VAL A 79 13.85 11.02 -12.19
C VAL A 79 15.31 10.69 -11.96
N PRO A 80 16.09 10.34 -13.00
CA PRO A 80 17.55 10.29 -12.91
C PRO A 80 18.15 11.57 -12.33
N GLU A 81 19.23 11.46 -11.55
CA GLU A 81 19.87 12.62 -10.91
C GLU A 81 20.29 13.70 -11.91
N GLU A 82 20.73 13.30 -13.12
CA GLU A 82 21.11 14.17 -14.20
C GLU A 82 19.93 14.72 -15.04
N SER A 83 18.70 14.33 -14.74
CA SER A 83 17.52 14.81 -15.48
C SER A 83 17.35 16.33 -15.32
N PRO A 84 17.00 17.07 -16.38
CA PRO A 84 16.68 18.49 -16.29
C PRO A 84 15.31 18.78 -15.65
N VAL A 85 14.53 17.76 -15.32
CA VAL A 85 13.18 17.89 -14.73
C VAL A 85 13.27 18.09 -13.24
N ASP A 86 12.94 19.28 -12.75
CA ASP A 86 13.06 19.65 -11.31
C ASP A 86 11.73 19.64 -10.56
N GLU A 87 10.61 19.57 -11.25
CA GLU A 87 9.29 19.56 -10.66
C GLU A 87 8.33 18.60 -11.39
N LEU A 88 7.25 18.22 -10.73
CA LEU A 88 6.28 17.25 -11.24
C LEU A 88 5.69 17.65 -12.60
N ALA A 89 5.45 18.96 -12.82
CA ALA A 89 4.90 19.45 -14.09
C ALA A 89 5.83 19.19 -15.29
N GLY A 90 7.14 19.10 -15.06
CA GLY A 90 8.13 18.79 -16.08
C GLY A 90 8.06 17.35 -16.59
N LEU A 91 7.26 16.47 -15.98
CA LEU A 91 7.01 15.11 -16.49
C LEU A 91 6.04 15.08 -17.69
N ALA A 92 5.37 16.20 -18.01
CA ALA A 92 4.39 16.22 -19.09
C ALA A 92 5.00 15.75 -20.42
N GLY A 93 4.34 14.77 -21.05
CA GLY A 93 4.75 14.16 -22.30
C GLY A 93 5.88 13.14 -22.19
N LEU A 94 6.41 12.86 -20.97
CA LEU A 94 7.45 11.86 -20.73
C LEU A 94 6.84 10.48 -20.46
N ARG A 95 7.68 9.45 -20.66
CA ARG A 95 7.37 8.07 -20.29
C ARG A 95 7.66 7.87 -18.80
N VAL A 96 6.66 7.39 -18.06
CA VAL A 96 6.76 7.18 -16.61
C VAL A 96 6.46 5.72 -16.28
N ALA A 97 7.46 4.98 -15.79
CA ALA A 97 7.30 3.58 -15.40
C ALA A 97 6.70 3.47 -13.99
N THR A 98 5.80 2.51 -13.80
CA THR A 98 5.17 2.27 -12.50
C THR A 98 4.59 0.86 -12.39
N VAL A 99 4.49 0.33 -11.17
CA VAL A 99 3.67 -0.85 -10.82
C VAL A 99 2.28 -0.46 -10.30
N TYR A 100 1.97 0.84 -10.25
CA TYR A 100 0.71 1.44 -9.78
C TYR A 100 0.04 2.28 -10.88
N PRO A 101 -0.28 1.70 -12.06
CA PRO A 101 -0.72 2.48 -13.22
C PRO A 101 -2.05 3.21 -13.00
N SER A 102 -3.00 2.61 -12.28
CA SER A 102 -4.30 3.23 -12.02
C SER A 102 -4.19 4.40 -11.05
N LEU A 103 -3.48 4.21 -9.95
CA LEU A 103 -3.24 5.24 -8.93
C LEU A 103 -2.38 6.38 -9.50
N ALA A 104 -1.27 6.06 -10.17
CA ALA A 104 -0.39 7.04 -10.78
C ALA A 104 -1.15 7.90 -11.80
N ARG A 105 -1.93 7.28 -12.70
CA ARG A 105 -2.76 8.01 -13.68
C ARG A 105 -3.70 8.99 -12.99
N ARG A 106 -4.46 8.55 -11.99
CA ARG A 106 -5.41 9.39 -11.27
C ARG A 106 -4.70 10.58 -10.63
N LEU A 107 -3.60 10.33 -9.89
CA LEU A 107 -2.87 11.37 -9.15
C LEU A 107 -2.19 12.38 -10.06
N LEU A 108 -1.66 11.96 -11.22
CA LEU A 108 -1.03 12.85 -12.19
C LEU A 108 -2.09 13.70 -12.93
N VAL A 109 -3.22 13.10 -13.31
CA VAL A 109 -4.34 13.84 -13.92
C VAL A 109 -4.90 14.89 -12.96
N GLU A 110 -5.09 14.60 -11.69
CA GLU A 110 -5.51 15.56 -10.66
C GLU A 110 -4.56 16.77 -10.57
N ARG A 111 -3.27 16.53 -10.84
CA ARG A 111 -2.21 17.57 -10.85
C ARG A 111 -2.00 18.20 -12.23
N ARG A 112 -2.82 17.82 -13.22
CA ARG A 112 -2.76 18.29 -14.62
C ARG A 112 -1.43 17.96 -15.33
N VAL A 113 -0.84 16.82 -14.98
CA VAL A 113 0.38 16.30 -15.61
C VAL A 113 -0.02 15.12 -16.48
N ASP A 114 0.05 15.28 -17.79
CA ASP A 114 -0.24 14.23 -18.76
C ASP A 114 1.07 13.52 -19.14
N VAL A 115 1.12 12.21 -18.94
CA VAL A 115 2.30 11.38 -19.17
C VAL A 115 1.95 10.10 -19.94
N GLU A 116 2.94 9.49 -20.57
CA GLU A 116 2.84 8.14 -21.11
C GLU A 116 3.21 7.13 -20.01
N LEU A 117 2.22 6.41 -19.44
CA LEU A 117 2.51 5.39 -18.42
C LEU A 117 3.02 4.11 -19.06
N VAL A 118 4.12 3.60 -18.50
CA VAL A 118 4.74 2.32 -18.86
C VAL A 118 4.54 1.35 -17.68
N ASP A 119 3.65 0.37 -17.88
CA ASP A 119 3.36 -0.63 -16.86
C ASP A 119 4.51 -1.62 -16.74
N VAL A 120 5.02 -1.80 -15.53
CA VAL A 120 6.04 -2.81 -15.22
C VAL A 120 5.59 -3.66 -14.05
N THR A 121 6.12 -4.88 -13.94
CA THR A 121 5.71 -5.84 -12.90
C THR A 121 6.67 -5.93 -11.71
N GLY A 122 7.73 -5.11 -11.71
CA GLY A 122 8.72 -5.05 -10.62
C GLY A 122 9.97 -4.27 -11.05
N SER A 123 10.85 -3.99 -10.09
CA SER A 123 12.14 -3.27 -10.32
C SER A 123 11.99 -2.01 -11.17
N VAL A 124 11.01 -1.19 -10.83
CA VAL A 124 10.67 0.07 -11.53
C VAL A 124 11.87 1.00 -11.63
N GLU A 125 12.70 1.02 -10.57
CA GLU A 125 13.86 1.89 -10.41
C GLU A 125 14.95 1.70 -11.47
N VAL A 126 14.96 0.56 -12.18
CA VAL A 126 15.93 0.33 -13.26
C VAL A 126 15.40 0.76 -14.63
N ALA A 127 14.11 1.07 -14.78
CA ALA A 127 13.48 1.39 -16.05
C ALA A 127 14.15 2.58 -16.78
N PRO A 128 14.51 3.70 -16.11
CA PRO A 128 15.20 4.81 -16.77
C PRO A 128 16.58 4.40 -17.30
N ARG A 129 17.34 3.65 -16.51
CA ARG A 129 18.66 3.17 -16.92
C ARG A 129 18.61 2.25 -18.14
N LEU A 130 17.54 1.50 -18.30
CA LEU A 130 17.29 0.63 -19.45
C LEU A 130 16.70 1.37 -20.67
N GLY A 131 16.41 2.67 -20.55
CA GLY A 131 15.77 3.46 -21.59
C GLY A 131 14.30 3.12 -21.84
N LEU A 132 13.65 2.43 -20.90
CA LEU A 132 12.23 2.05 -20.98
C LEU A 132 11.32 3.22 -20.60
N ALA A 133 11.78 4.11 -19.71
CA ALA A 133 11.06 5.28 -19.27
C ALA A 133 12.04 6.43 -18.98
N ASP A 134 11.51 7.63 -18.85
CA ASP A 134 12.28 8.85 -18.56
C ASP A 134 12.19 9.20 -17.06
N ALA A 135 11.16 8.70 -16.39
CA ALA A 135 10.86 8.86 -14.96
C ALA A 135 10.18 7.61 -14.41
N ILE A 136 9.99 7.58 -13.09
CA ILE A 136 9.24 6.53 -12.41
C ILE A 136 8.21 7.12 -11.43
N VAL A 137 7.19 6.33 -11.12
CA VAL A 137 6.32 6.51 -9.95
C VAL A 137 6.32 5.21 -9.17
N ASP A 138 6.85 5.24 -7.94
CA ASP A 138 7.00 4.05 -7.11
C ASP A 138 6.91 4.36 -5.61
N LEU A 139 6.75 3.30 -4.79
CA LEU A 139 6.72 3.42 -3.34
C LEU A 139 8.11 3.67 -2.76
N VAL A 140 8.19 4.66 -1.91
CA VAL A 140 9.41 5.09 -1.21
C VAL A 140 9.15 5.06 0.29
N SER A 141 9.95 4.29 1.04
CA SER A 141 9.91 4.28 2.51
C SER A 141 11.06 5.10 3.12
N SER A 142 12.28 4.89 2.64
CA SER A 142 13.49 5.59 3.14
C SER A 142 14.26 6.35 2.07
N GLY A 143 13.88 6.21 0.81
CA GLY A 143 14.56 6.78 -0.34
C GLY A 143 15.92 6.14 -0.68
N ASN A 144 16.35 5.11 0.06
CA ASN A 144 17.63 4.43 -0.19
C ASN A 144 17.67 3.78 -1.58
N THR A 145 16.57 3.11 -1.97
CA THR A 145 16.48 2.44 -3.28
C THR A 145 16.60 3.45 -4.42
N LEU A 146 15.95 4.61 -4.32
CA LEU A 146 16.09 5.67 -5.32
C LEU A 146 17.54 6.11 -5.45
N ARG A 147 18.18 6.50 -4.34
CA ARG A 147 19.58 6.96 -4.34
C ARG A 147 20.56 5.91 -4.88
N THR A 148 20.37 4.65 -4.49
CA THR A 148 21.23 3.55 -4.96
C THR A 148 21.14 3.36 -6.48
N ASN A 149 19.99 3.68 -7.07
CA ASN A 149 19.76 3.58 -8.51
C ASN A 149 19.96 4.92 -9.26
N GLY A 150 20.56 5.93 -8.63
CA GLY A 150 20.85 7.23 -9.23
C GLY A 150 19.57 8.02 -9.57
N LEU A 151 18.53 7.89 -8.74
CA LEU A 151 17.28 8.59 -8.89
C LEU A 151 17.09 9.61 -7.76
N ARG A 152 16.44 10.73 -8.07
CA ARG A 152 15.98 11.72 -7.11
C ARG A 152 14.48 11.89 -7.16
N SER A 153 13.86 12.09 -5.99
CA SER A 153 12.43 12.34 -5.86
C SER A 153 12.07 13.75 -6.35
N LEU A 154 10.95 13.86 -7.03
CA LEU A 154 10.26 15.12 -7.35
C LEU A 154 9.17 15.45 -6.33
N GLY A 155 8.93 14.58 -5.37
CA GLY A 155 7.96 14.74 -4.30
C GLY A 155 6.93 13.63 -4.21
N SER A 156 6.21 13.64 -3.08
CA SER A 156 5.19 12.66 -2.75
C SER A 156 3.88 12.95 -3.48
N LEU A 157 3.28 11.89 -4.02
CA LEU A 157 1.97 11.90 -4.68
C LEU A 157 0.86 11.37 -3.76
N PHE A 158 1.19 10.35 -2.95
CA PHE A 158 0.23 9.67 -2.08
C PHE A 158 0.95 9.07 -0.87
N ALA A 159 0.37 9.22 0.33
CA ALA A 159 0.89 8.58 1.53
C ALA A 159 0.13 7.28 1.81
N SER A 160 0.88 6.20 2.03
CA SER A 160 0.34 4.87 2.33
C SER A 160 0.86 4.32 3.65
N GLU A 161 0.05 3.51 4.27
CA GLU A 161 0.37 2.65 5.40
C GLU A 161 -0.56 1.44 5.40
N ALA A 162 -0.31 0.49 6.29
CA ALA A 162 -1.22 -0.63 6.50
C ALA A 162 -2.58 -0.15 7.04
N VAL A 163 -3.65 -0.66 6.44
CA VAL A 163 -5.04 -0.34 6.80
C VAL A 163 -5.85 -1.62 7.04
N LEU A 164 -6.80 -1.55 7.97
CA LEU A 164 -7.87 -2.52 8.09
C LEU A 164 -9.02 -2.07 7.19
N VAL A 165 -9.45 -2.95 6.30
CA VAL A 165 -10.54 -2.70 5.35
C VAL A 165 -11.64 -3.74 5.51
N ALA A 166 -12.87 -3.35 5.19
CA ALA A 166 -14.04 -4.22 5.13
C ALA A 166 -14.89 -3.87 3.89
N ALA A 167 -15.89 -4.69 3.59
CA ALA A 167 -16.88 -4.37 2.56
C ALA A 167 -17.57 -3.03 2.83
N ASP A 168 -18.20 -2.43 1.82
CA ASP A 168 -18.88 -1.13 1.95
C ASP A 168 -20.01 -1.14 2.99
N ASP A 169 -20.64 -2.29 3.22
CA ASP A 169 -21.62 -2.52 4.29
C ASP A 169 -21.08 -3.60 5.25
N PRO A 170 -20.15 -3.21 6.15
CA PRO A 170 -19.44 -4.15 7.00
C PRO A 170 -20.37 -4.78 8.02
N ASP A 171 -20.23 -6.07 8.21
CA ASP A 171 -20.97 -6.82 9.21
C ASP A 171 -20.56 -6.47 10.65
N ASP A 172 -21.37 -6.90 11.62
CA ASP A 172 -21.09 -6.67 13.04
C ASP A 172 -19.74 -7.25 13.50
N ALA A 173 -19.27 -8.35 12.90
CA ALA A 173 -18.00 -8.98 13.25
C ALA A 173 -16.82 -8.11 12.83
N SER A 174 -16.83 -7.60 11.61
CA SER A 174 -15.82 -6.66 11.08
C SER A 174 -15.79 -5.37 11.90
N LEU A 175 -16.95 -4.83 12.25
CA LEU A 175 -17.07 -3.63 13.09
C LEU A 175 -16.53 -3.83 14.51
N ARG A 176 -16.63 -5.04 15.08
CA ARG A 176 -16.07 -5.38 16.41
C ARG A 176 -14.55 -5.53 16.39
N LEU A 177 -13.97 -5.92 15.27
CA LEU A 177 -12.53 -6.09 15.15
C LEU A 177 -11.78 -4.75 15.18
N ALA A 178 -12.33 -3.71 14.56
CA ALA A 178 -11.71 -2.40 14.47
C ALA A 178 -11.35 -1.77 15.83
N PRO A 179 -12.23 -1.70 16.86
CA PRO A 179 -11.86 -1.14 18.17
C PRO A 179 -10.82 -1.98 18.91
N ILE A 180 -10.80 -3.30 18.72
CA ILE A 180 -9.80 -4.19 19.31
C ILE A 180 -8.41 -3.86 18.73
N LEU A 181 -8.30 -3.78 17.41
CA LEU A 181 -7.03 -3.43 16.77
C LEU A 181 -6.63 -1.98 17.05
N ARG A 182 -7.57 -1.06 17.16
CA ARG A 182 -7.29 0.35 17.52
C ARG A 182 -6.63 0.47 18.88
N SER A 183 -7.07 -0.27 19.89
CA SER A 183 -6.46 -0.24 21.22
C SER A 183 -5.01 -0.73 21.19
N VAL A 184 -4.68 -1.70 20.33
CA VAL A 184 -3.30 -2.18 20.14
C VAL A 184 -2.43 -1.12 19.45
N VAL A 185 -2.95 -0.45 18.42
CA VAL A 185 -2.24 0.65 17.74
C VAL A 185 -1.92 1.76 18.74
N GLN A 186 -2.90 2.22 19.51
CA GLN A 186 -2.73 3.27 20.52
C GLN A 186 -1.71 2.86 21.61
N ALA A 187 -1.76 1.60 22.07
CA ALA A 187 -0.79 1.10 23.06
C ALA A 187 0.65 1.06 22.52
N ARG A 188 0.82 0.81 21.23
CA ARG A 188 2.13 0.86 20.57
C ARG A 188 2.66 2.29 20.46
N GLU A 189 1.84 3.22 19.99
CA GLU A 189 2.19 4.65 19.90
C GLU A 189 2.61 5.20 21.26
N ALA A 190 1.88 4.88 22.34
CA ALA A 190 2.21 5.31 23.69
C ALA A 190 3.58 4.80 24.17
N ARG A 191 4.04 3.62 23.72
CA ARG A 191 5.37 3.07 24.06
C ARG A 191 6.52 3.78 23.34
N TYR A 192 6.28 4.41 22.18
CA TYR A 192 7.30 5.17 21.46
C TYR A 192 7.49 6.60 22.00
N LEU A 193 6.57 7.08 22.85
CA LEU A 193 6.61 8.43 23.42
C LEU A 193 7.26 8.47 24.83
N MET A 194 7.63 7.32 25.41
CA MET A 194 8.35 7.18 26.67
C MET A 194 9.83 6.84 26.43
#